data_66abb1aa787df2437640c62ed2dc4193
#
_entry.id   66abb1aa787df2437640c62ed2dc4193
#
_cell.length_a   1.000
_cell.length_b   1.000
_cell.length_c   1.000
_cell.angle_alpha   90.00
_cell.angle_beta   90.00
_cell.angle_gamma   90.00
#
_symmetry.space_group_name_H-M   'P 1'
#
loop_
_entity.id
_entity.type
_entity.pdbx_description
1 polymer ?
#
loop_
_entity_poly.entity_id
_entity_poly.type
_entity_poly.pdbx_seq_one_letter_code
_entity_poly.pdbx_strand_id
1 'polypeptide(L)'
;MPRVTVNLEDPSGQSIINGRWRFATGYIPGEPNEGLTAQGEGSPARLPGYDDSGWEYCGELPARISHGFSFVWYRINITFPDTIGGRSTAGVRAQFETCVDDYGEIWIDGECSRERGVIQGFNVPQRVQITDNASPGEQHCIAVLAANGPLAAPGGAIHMRYANIAFEWTP
;
A
#
# COMPACT_ATOMS: atom_id res chain seq x y z
N MET A 1 4.27 -20.32 -14.41
CA MET A 1 3.01 -19.92 -13.77
C MET A 1 2.45 -18.74 -14.54
N PRO A 2 1.24 -18.82 -15.10
CA PRO A 2 0.63 -17.65 -15.72
C PRO A 2 0.43 -16.55 -14.67
N ARG A 3 0.78 -15.31 -15.03
CA ARG A 3 0.68 -14.15 -14.14
C ARG A 3 0.17 -12.94 -14.92
N VAL A 4 -0.73 -12.19 -14.32
CA VAL A 4 -1.17 -10.88 -14.80
C VAL A 4 -0.96 -9.86 -13.70
N THR A 5 -0.38 -8.72 -14.04
CA THR A 5 -0.13 -7.64 -13.10
C THR A 5 -1.02 -6.45 -13.44
N VAL A 6 -1.70 -5.92 -12.44
CA VAL A 6 -2.46 -4.67 -12.50
C VAL A 6 -1.60 -3.56 -11.92
N ASN A 7 -1.28 -2.57 -12.73
CA ASN A 7 -0.54 -1.40 -12.27
C ASN A 7 -1.48 -0.43 -11.53
N LEU A 8 -1.24 -0.20 -10.26
CA LEU A 8 -2.04 0.69 -9.42
C LEU A 8 -1.55 2.14 -9.38
N GLU A 9 -0.44 2.45 -10.04
CA GLU A 9 -0.03 3.85 -10.26
C GLU A 9 -0.95 4.53 -11.28
N ASP A 10 -1.49 3.74 -12.20
CA ASP A 10 -2.33 4.20 -13.29
C ASP A 10 -3.82 4.17 -12.90
N PRO A 11 -4.59 5.26 -13.13
CA PRO A 11 -6.02 5.28 -12.91
C PRO A 11 -6.79 4.14 -13.61
N SER A 12 -6.32 3.69 -14.76
CA SER A 12 -6.92 2.56 -15.47
C SER A 12 -6.79 1.25 -14.69
N GLY A 13 -5.63 1.00 -14.10
CA GLY A 13 -5.41 -0.16 -13.23
C GLY A 13 -6.22 -0.06 -11.94
N GLN A 14 -6.28 1.12 -11.33
CA GLN A 14 -7.12 1.36 -10.15
C GLN A 14 -8.60 1.10 -10.44
N SER A 15 -9.07 1.44 -11.65
CA SER A 15 -10.45 1.17 -12.07
C SER A 15 -10.75 -0.33 -12.21
N ILE A 16 -9.78 -1.14 -12.63
CA ILE A 16 -9.93 -2.60 -12.76
C ILE A 16 -10.27 -3.24 -11.41
N ILE A 17 -9.68 -2.75 -10.33
CA ILE A 17 -9.87 -3.27 -8.97
C ILE A 17 -10.85 -2.42 -8.14
N ASN A 18 -11.58 -1.53 -8.81
CA ASN A 18 -12.56 -0.62 -8.19
C ASN A 18 -12.00 0.13 -6.97
N GLY A 19 -10.73 0.55 -7.04
CA GLY A 19 -10.03 1.24 -5.96
C GLY A 19 -9.46 2.57 -6.41
N ARG A 20 -9.12 3.41 -5.42
CA ARG A 20 -8.42 4.66 -5.66
C ARG A 20 -7.55 5.00 -4.45
N TRP A 21 -6.28 5.29 -4.69
CA TRP A 21 -5.36 5.66 -3.64
C TRP A 21 -5.74 6.98 -2.96
N ARG A 22 -5.69 6.95 -1.63
CA ARG A 22 -5.74 8.12 -0.76
C ARG A 22 -4.47 8.19 0.07
N PHE A 23 -4.13 9.38 0.55
CA PHE A 23 -3.01 9.55 1.45
C PHE A 23 -3.30 10.58 2.55
N ALA A 24 -2.57 10.44 3.65
CA ALA A 24 -2.51 11.44 4.72
C ALA A 24 -1.12 11.45 5.35
N THR A 25 -0.68 12.63 5.79
CA THR A 25 0.57 12.80 6.52
C THR A 25 0.38 12.61 8.01
N GLY A 26 1.46 12.24 8.71
CA GLY A 26 1.48 11.97 10.15
C GLY A 26 1.41 10.49 10.47
N TYR A 27 2.10 10.07 11.55
CA TYR A 27 1.98 8.70 12.07
C TYR A 27 0.53 8.40 12.51
N ILE A 28 -0.07 9.34 13.21
CA ILE A 28 -1.52 9.40 13.39
C ILE A 28 -2.02 10.47 12.43
N PRO A 29 -2.83 10.13 11.42
CA PRO A 29 -3.32 11.10 10.43
C PRO A 29 -4.02 12.29 11.08
N GLY A 30 -3.63 13.50 10.66
CA GLY A 30 -4.14 14.75 11.23
C GLY A 30 -3.34 15.28 12.42
N GLU A 31 -2.40 14.52 12.96
CA GLU A 31 -1.43 15.00 13.95
C GLU A 31 -0.17 15.57 13.27
N PRO A 32 0.69 16.28 14.00
CA PRO A 32 1.96 16.75 13.44
C PRO A 32 2.76 15.62 12.78
N ASN A 33 3.29 15.90 11.59
CA ASN A 33 3.98 14.90 10.76
C ASN A 33 5.47 14.74 11.12
N GLU A 34 5.88 15.15 12.29
CA GLU A 34 7.28 15.11 12.72
C GLU A 34 7.43 14.43 14.07
N GLY A 35 8.59 13.81 14.26
CA GLY A 35 8.96 13.15 15.50
C GLY A 35 8.36 11.75 15.66
N LEU A 36 8.84 11.05 16.66
CA LEU A 36 8.32 9.76 17.10
C LEU A 36 7.30 10.00 18.20
N THR A 37 6.04 9.78 17.92
CA THR A 37 5.04 9.65 18.96
C THR A 37 4.96 8.19 19.35
N ALA A 38 5.41 7.84 20.56
CA ALA A 38 5.25 6.50 21.08
C ALA A 38 3.78 6.25 21.41
N GLN A 39 3.06 5.68 20.45
CA GLN A 39 1.69 5.22 20.65
C GLN A 39 1.73 3.72 20.92
N GLY A 40 1.27 3.30 22.09
CA GLY A 40 1.33 1.89 22.48
C GLY A 40 0.53 0.95 21.58
N GLU A 41 -0.52 1.47 20.94
CA GLU A 41 -1.44 0.67 20.09
C GLU A 41 -1.17 0.81 18.59
N GLY A 42 -0.25 1.67 18.18
CA GLY A 42 0.01 1.98 16.78
C GLY A 42 -1.09 2.84 16.13
N SER A 43 -0.86 3.25 14.88
CA SER A 43 -1.80 4.10 14.16
C SER A 43 -3.08 3.34 13.78
N PRO A 44 -4.27 3.92 14.01
CA PRO A 44 -5.53 3.32 13.58
C PRO A 44 -5.69 3.28 12.06
N ALA A 45 -4.90 4.06 11.33
CA ALA A 45 -4.93 4.13 9.87
C ALA A 45 -4.64 2.78 9.16
N ARG A 46 -4.03 1.82 9.88
CA ARG A 46 -3.79 0.46 9.38
C ARG A 46 -5.06 -0.39 9.29
N LEU A 47 -6.12 -0.03 10.03
CA LEU A 47 -7.31 -0.87 10.18
C LEU A 47 -8.26 -0.72 8.98
N PRO A 48 -8.90 -1.80 8.50
CA PRO A 48 -9.83 -1.75 7.36
C PRO A 48 -11.00 -0.79 7.58
N GLY A 49 -11.53 -0.74 8.81
CA GLY A 49 -12.66 0.10 9.17
C GLY A 49 -12.32 1.56 9.48
N TYR A 50 -11.07 1.98 9.28
CA TYR A 50 -10.68 3.38 9.47
C TYR A 50 -11.34 4.27 8.41
N ASP A 51 -11.95 5.38 8.85
CA ASP A 51 -12.55 6.36 7.95
C ASP A 51 -11.48 7.26 7.32
N ASP A 52 -11.16 7.00 6.08
CA ASP A 52 -10.24 7.80 5.26
C ASP A 52 -10.95 8.74 4.27
N SER A 53 -12.26 8.95 4.43
CA SER A 53 -13.07 9.75 3.50
C SER A 53 -12.60 11.20 3.40
N GLY A 54 -12.02 11.73 4.47
CA GLY A 54 -11.43 13.07 4.53
C GLY A 54 -10.01 13.17 3.95
N TRP A 55 -9.40 12.06 3.53
CA TRP A 55 -8.04 12.09 2.98
C TRP A 55 -8.01 12.56 1.54
N GLU A 56 -6.89 13.13 1.14
CA GLU A 56 -6.67 13.52 -0.24
C GLU A 56 -6.49 12.31 -1.14
N TYR A 57 -6.97 12.42 -2.40
CA TYR A 57 -6.64 11.43 -3.41
C TYR A 57 -5.19 11.59 -3.86
N CYS A 58 -4.47 10.48 -3.95
CA CYS A 58 -3.13 10.45 -4.48
C CYS A 58 -3.19 10.54 -6.02
N GLY A 59 -2.71 11.63 -6.58
CA GLY A 59 -2.67 11.83 -8.04
C GLY A 59 -1.56 11.02 -8.70
N GLU A 60 -0.39 10.97 -8.06
CA GLU A 60 0.78 10.24 -8.53
C GLU A 60 1.49 9.60 -7.33
N LEU A 61 1.57 8.27 -7.29
CA LEU A 61 2.25 7.55 -6.20
C LEU A 61 3.73 7.91 -6.05
N PRO A 62 4.51 8.08 -7.13
CA PRO A 62 5.89 8.52 -7.04
C PRO A 62 6.08 9.99 -6.64
N ALA A 63 4.99 10.77 -6.54
CA ALA A 63 5.09 12.17 -6.11
C ALA A 63 5.60 12.25 -4.67
N ARG A 64 6.52 13.16 -4.44
CA ARG A 64 7.09 13.42 -3.11
C ARG A 64 6.07 14.16 -2.25
N ILE A 65 5.61 13.51 -1.20
CA ILE A 65 4.53 14.05 -0.35
C ILE A 65 5.09 14.79 0.86
N SER A 66 6.20 14.32 1.44
CA SER A 66 6.78 14.88 2.66
C SER A 66 8.29 14.85 2.62
N HIS A 67 8.93 15.65 3.44
CA HIS A 67 10.38 15.77 3.55
C HIS A 67 10.84 15.67 5.00
N GLY A 68 12.11 15.31 5.20
CA GLY A 68 12.69 15.18 6.53
C GLY A 68 12.16 13.95 7.26
N PHE A 69 12.29 13.94 8.58
CA PHE A 69 11.78 12.85 9.42
C PHE A 69 10.26 12.96 9.56
N SER A 70 9.56 12.17 8.79
CA SER A 70 8.10 12.29 8.64
C SER A 70 7.46 10.96 8.25
N PHE A 71 6.13 10.92 8.30
CA PHE A 71 5.31 9.76 8.00
C PHE A 71 4.22 10.09 7.00
N VAL A 72 3.90 9.12 6.14
CA VAL A 72 2.75 9.17 5.23
C VAL A 72 2.06 7.83 5.21
N TRP A 73 0.74 7.84 5.31
CA TRP A 73 -0.10 6.70 5.02
C TRP A 73 -0.66 6.79 3.61
N TYR A 74 -0.56 5.70 2.86
CA TYR A 74 -1.29 5.47 1.62
C TYR A 74 -2.31 4.38 1.86
N ARG A 75 -3.55 4.57 1.42
CA ARG A 75 -4.61 3.57 1.57
C ARG A 75 -5.38 3.40 0.27
N ILE A 76 -5.77 2.15 -0.01
CA ILE A 76 -6.67 1.79 -1.10
C ILE A 76 -7.56 0.64 -0.65
N ASN A 77 -8.87 0.80 -0.83
CA ASN A 77 -9.81 -0.31 -0.75
C ASN A 77 -10.00 -0.85 -2.15
N ILE A 78 -9.88 -2.15 -2.31
CA ILE A 78 -9.95 -2.84 -3.59
C ILE A 78 -11.07 -3.86 -3.61
N THR A 79 -11.56 -4.18 -4.80
CA THR A 79 -12.50 -5.27 -5.03
C THR A 79 -11.95 -6.11 -6.18
N PHE A 80 -11.83 -7.41 -5.99
CA PHE A 80 -11.35 -8.29 -7.04
C PHE A 80 -12.39 -8.40 -8.18
N PRO A 81 -11.99 -8.18 -9.44
CA PRO A 81 -12.87 -8.34 -10.58
C PRO A 81 -13.15 -9.83 -10.84
N ASP A 82 -14.21 -10.14 -11.60
CA ASP A 82 -14.53 -11.51 -12.00
C ASP A 82 -13.43 -12.12 -12.88
N THR A 83 -12.85 -11.29 -13.72
CA THR A 83 -11.81 -11.72 -14.67
C THR A 83 -10.70 -10.68 -14.79
N ILE A 84 -9.49 -11.16 -15.06
CA ILE A 84 -8.33 -10.33 -15.37
C ILE A 84 -7.54 -10.95 -16.51
N GLY A 85 -7.18 -10.16 -17.53
CA GLY A 85 -6.52 -10.69 -18.71
C GLY A 85 -7.29 -11.82 -19.40
N GLY A 86 -8.64 -11.80 -19.32
CA GLY A 86 -9.52 -12.81 -19.90
C GLY A 86 -9.60 -14.12 -19.10
N ARG A 87 -9.07 -14.15 -17.87
CA ARG A 87 -9.09 -15.33 -16.98
C ARG A 87 -9.87 -15.05 -15.71
N SER A 88 -10.58 -16.05 -15.19
CA SER A 88 -11.24 -15.95 -13.89
C SER A 88 -10.23 -15.68 -12.78
N THR A 89 -10.63 -14.83 -11.84
CA THR A 89 -9.87 -14.56 -10.61
C THR A 89 -10.17 -15.55 -9.48
N ALA A 90 -11.18 -16.41 -9.66
CA ALA A 90 -11.52 -17.40 -8.65
C ALA A 90 -10.37 -18.41 -8.42
N GLY A 91 -10.01 -18.62 -7.17
CA GLY A 91 -9.00 -19.59 -6.76
C GLY A 91 -7.55 -19.18 -7.04
N VAL A 92 -7.31 -17.93 -7.46
CA VAL A 92 -5.94 -17.48 -7.76
C VAL A 92 -5.26 -16.88 -6.54
N ARG A 93 -3.93 -16.91 -6.54
CA ARG A 93 -3.15 -16.15 -5.57
C ARG A 93 -3.08 -14.69 -6.01
N ALA A 94 -3.35 -13.77 -5.07
CA ALA A 94 -3.17 -12.35 -5.27
C ALA A 94 -2.09 -11.80 -4.33
N GLN A 95 -1.19 -10.98 -4.86
CA GLN A 95 -0.08 -10.38 -4.11
C GLN A 95 -0.01 -8.89 -4.40
N PHE A 96 0.25 -8.11 -3.36
CA PHE A 96 0.58 -6.69 -3.48
C PHE A 96 2.09 -6.53 -3.59
N GLU A 97 2.54 -5.70 -4.53
CA GLU A 97 3.95 -5.42 -4.78
C GLU A 97 4.19 -3.92 -4.78
N THR A 98 5.18 -3.49 -4.04
CA THR A 98 5.56 -2.09 -3.96
C THR A 98 7.03 -1.90 -3.65
N CYS A 99 7.48 -0.66 -3.71
CA CYS A 99 8.76 -0.21 -3.20
C CYS A 99 8.57 1.19 -2.62
N VAL A 100 8.84 1.36 -1.35
CA VAL A 100 8.82 2.67 -0.68
C VAL A 100 10.23 3.12 -0.35
N ASP A 101 10.41 4.38 -0.06
CA ASP A 101 11.67 5.02 0.33
C ASP A 101 11.42 5.71 1.68
N ASP A 102 12.18 5.49 2.69
CA ASP A 102 13.28 4.62 3.13
C ASP A 102 12.78 3.39 3.88
N TYR A 103 11.69 3.57 4.67
CA TYR A 103 11.03 2.57 5.52
C TYR A 103 9.56 2.49 5.16
N GLY A 104 9.02 1.30 5.16
CA GLY A 104 7.60 1.08 4.96
C GLY A 104 7.06 -0.14 5.68
N GLU A 105 5.78 -0.08 6.01
CA GLU A 105 4.99 -1.20 6.49
C GLU A 105 3.78 -1.41 5.57
N ILE A 106 3.59 -2.63 5.11
CA ILE A 106 2.45 -3.02 4.28
C ILE A 106 1.47 -3.79 5.14
N TRP A 107 0.28 -3.25 5.25
CA TRP A 107 -0.83 -3.80 6.02
C TRP A 107 -1.91 -4.26 5.06
N ILE A 108 -2.26 -5.54 5.12
CA ILE A 108 -3.39 -6.13 4.39
C ILE A 108 -4.48 -6.45 5.41
N ASP A 109 -5.64 -5.84 5.26
CA ASP A 109 -6.80 -6.01 6.15
C ASP A 109 -6.47 -5.81 7.64
N GLY A 110 -5.53 -4.90 7.93
CA GLY A 110 -5.11 -4.57 9.28
C GLY A 110 -3.98 -5.44 9.83
N GLU A 111 -3.49 -6.41 9.06
CA GLU A 111 -2.40 -7.30 9.44
C GLU A 111 -1.11 -6.97 8.67
N CYS A 112 0.03 -6.94 9.35
CA CYS A 112 1.35 -6.74 8.76
C CYS A 112 2.25 -7.93 9.06
N SER A 113 2.67 -8.64 8.02
CA SER A 113 3.70 -9.66 8.15
C SER A 113 5.04 -9.01 8.50
N ARG A 114 5.56 -9.27 9.70
CA ARG A 114 6.88 -8.76 10.11
C ARG A 114 8.03 -9.30 9.28
N GLU A 115 7.84 -10.43 8.63
CA GLU A 115 8.82 -11.05 7.76
C GLU A 115 8.83 -10.44 6.34
N ARG A 116 7.63 -10.10 5.81
CA ARG A 116 7.47 -9.71 4.40
C ARG A 116 6.84 -8.34 4.17
N GLY A 117 6.17 -7.80 5.18
CA GLY A 117 5.46 -6.53 5.10
C GLY A 117 6.29 -5.31 5.50
N VAL A 118 7.48 -5.51 6.07
CA VAL A 118 8.36 -4.40 6.51
C VAL A 118 9.45 -4.17 5.47
N ILE A 119 9.60 -2.93 5.03
CA ILE A 119 10.60 -2.50 4.06
C ILE A 119 11.60 -1.60 4.79
N GLN A 120 12.88 -1.88 4.60
CA GLN A 120 13.96 -1.04 5.11
C GLN A 120 15.02 -0.86 4.03
N GLY A 121 15.39 0.38 3.76
CA GLY A 121 16.45 0.73 2.84
C GLY A 121 15.95 1.26 1.49
N PHE A 122 16.90 1.78 0.74
CA PHE A 122 16.66 2.43 -0.54
C PHE A 122 16.41 1.41 -1.66
N ASN A 123 15.31 1.56 -2.37
CA ASN A 123 14.94 0.70 -3.52
C ASN A 123 14.76 -0.79 -3.20
N VAL A 124 14.29 -1.13 -2.02
CA VAL A 124 14.01 -2.53 -1.66
C VAL A 124 12.57 -2.89 -2.05
N PRO A 125 12.37 -3.75 -3.07
CA PRO A 125 11.03 -4.18 -3.43
C PRO A 125 10.46 -5.13 -2.41
N GLN A 126 9.15 -5.05 -2.18
CA GLN A 126 8.40 -5.96 -1.32
C GLN A 126 7.22 -6.58 -2.05
N ARG A 127 6.93 -7.80 -1.66
CA ARG A 127 5.78 -8.56 -2.13
C ARG A 127 5.06 -9.18 -0.93
N VAL A 128 3.81 -8.80 -0.73
CA VAL A 128 2.98 -9.28 0.37
C VAL A 128 1.75 -9.98 -0.18
N GLN A 129 1.44 -11.15 0.35
CA GLN A 129 0.26 -11.90 -0.05
C GLN A 129 -1.01 -11.17 0.43
N ILE A 130 -1.95 -10.96 -0.49
CA ILE A 130 -3.31 -10.52 -0.15
C ILE A 130 -4.12 -11.77 0.20
N THR A 131 -4.18 -12.72 -0.71
CA THR A 131 -4.85 -14.02 -0.52
C THR A 131 -4.17 -15.09 -1.38
N ASP A 132 -4.29 -16.37 -1.01
CA ASP A 132 -3.86 -17.51 -1.82
C ASP A 132 -5.03 -18.16 -2.60
N ASN A 133 -6.26 -17.70 -2.35
CA ASN A 133 -7.49 -18.25 -2.90
C ASN A 133 -8.52 -17.14 -3.14
N ALA A 134 -8.26 -16.25 -4.10
CA ALA A 134 -9.10 -15.10 -4.39
C ALA A 134 -10.52 -15.50 -4.81
N SER A 135 -11.48 -14.68 -4.43
CA SER A 135 -12.86 -14.79 -4.88
C SER A 135 -13.29 -13.52 -5.61
N PRO A 136 -13.98 -13.63 -6.76
CA PRO A 136 -14.60 -12.48 -7.42
C PRO A 136 -15.49 -11.69 -6.47
N GLY A 137 -15.35 -10.36 -6.45
CA GLY A 137 -16.08 -9.48 -5.55
C GLY A 137 -15.52 -9.38 -4.14
N GLU A 138 -14.50 -10.16 -3.78
CA GLU A 138 -13.81 -10.07 -2.50
C GLU A 138 -13.15 -8.70 -2.33
N GLN A 139 -13.28 -8.13 -1.13
CA GLN A 139 -12.79 -6.80 -0.82
C GLN A 139 -11.61 -6.88 0.15
N HIS A 140 -10.60 -6.05 -0.09
CA HIS A 140 -9.44 -5.92 0.77
C HIS A 140 -9.07 -4.45 0.97
N CYS A 141 -8.49 -4.15 2.12
CA CYS A 141 -7.87 -2.87 2.42
C CYS A 141 -6.35 -3.04 2.40
N ILE A 142 -5.68 -2.28 1.56
CA ILE A 142 -4.22 -2.18 1.54
C ILE A 142 -3.84 -0.84 2.13
N ALA A 143 -3.10 -0.84 3.24
CA ALA A 143 -2.55 0.36 3.84
C ALA A 143 -1.02 0.25 3.87
N VAL A 144 -0.35 1.31 3.45
CA VAL A 144 1.11 1.40 3.43
C VAL A 144 1.52 2.60 4.28
N LEU A 145 2.21 2.32 5.38
CA LEU A 145 2.95 3.35 6.10
C LEU A 145 4.29 3.54 5.42
N ALA A 146 4.62 4.75 5.06
CA ALA A 146 5.94 5.12 4.60
C ALA A 146 6.56 6.13 5.57
N ALA A 147 7.84 5.97 5.87
CA ALA A 147 8.56 6.87 6.77
C ALA A 147 9.94 7.20 6.21
N ASN A 148 10.35 8.44 6.41
CA ASN A 148 11.69 8.89 6.11
C ASN A 148 12.49 9.04 7.40
N GLY A 149 13.67 8.44 7.48
CA GLY A 149 14.50 8.43 8.68
C GLY A 149 15.30 9.72 8.88
N PRO A 150 15.67 10.04 10.14
CA PRO A 150 16.43 11.25 10.44
C PRO A 150 17.87 11.22 9.92
N LEU A 151 18.38 10.03 9.59
CA LEU A 151 19.71 9.82 9.04
C LEU A 151 19.73 9.75 7.51
N ALA A 152 18.57 9.62 6.88
CA ALA A 152 18.45 9.90 5.45
C ALA A 152 18.76 11.38 5.24
N ALA A 153 19.43 11.72 4.16
CA ALA A 153 19.83 13.09 3.87
C ALA A 153 18.72 14.10 4.23
N PRO A 154 19.04 15.30 4.75
CA PRO A 154 18.04 16.28 5.20
C PRO A 154 16.97 16.66 4.17
N GLY A 155 17.20 16.33 2.89
CA GLY A 155 16.26 16.49 1.78
C GLY A 155 15.54 15.21 1.36
N GLY A 156 15.64 14.13 2.14
CA GLY A 156 14.92 12.89 1.87
C GLY A 156 13.42 13.11 1.79
N ALA A 157 12.77 12.44 0.88
CA ALA A 157 11.35 12.62 0.61
C ALA A 157 10.63 11.27 0.62
N ILE A 158 9.43 11.25 1.19
CA ILE A 158 8.58 10.08 1.21
C ILE A 158 7.83 9.96 -0.11
N HIS A 159 7.89 8.79 -0.70
CA HIS A 159 7.06 8.42 -1.84
C HIS A 159 6.98 6.89 -2.00
N MET A 160 5.96 6.45 -2.69
CA MET A 160 5.81 5.08 -3.15
C MET A 160 6.24 5.02 -4.63
N ARG A 161 7.26 4.22 -4.94
CA ARG A 161 7.85 4.21 -6.30
C ARG A 161 6.97 3.54 -7.32
N TYR A 162 6.27 2.48 -6.89
CA TYR A 162 5.27 1.77 -7.68
C TYR A 162 4.30 1.02 -6.76
N ALA A 163 3.18 0.62 -7.30
CA ALA A 163 2.24 -0.28 -6.66
C ALA A 163 1.56 -1.17 -7.70
N ASN A 164 1.56 -2.47 -7.45
CA ASN A 164 0.96 -3.45 -8.34
C ASN A 164 0.17 -4.51 -7.55
N ILE A 165 -0.86 -5.08 -8.19
CA ILE A 165 -1.42 -6.36 -7.76
C ILE A 165 -1.09 -7.41 -8.81
N ALA A 166 -0.47 -8.49 -8.39
CA ALA A 166 -0.16 -9.64 -9.21
C ALA A 166 -1.15 -10.77 -8.93
N PHE A 167 -1.82 -11.24 -9.98
CA PHE A 167 -2.66 -12.43 -9.95
C PHE A 167 -1.88 -13.58 -10.56
N GLU A 168 -1.76 -14.69 -9.84
CA GLU A 168 -0.92 -15.83 -10.19
C GLU A 168 -1.78 -17.12 -10.17
N TRP A 169 -1.92 -17.76 -11.34
CA TRP A 169 -2.65 -19.02 -11.48
C TRP A 169 -1.71 -20.19 -11.21
N THR A 170 -2.05 -21.03 -10.23
CA THR A 170 -1.37 -22.33 -10.05
C THR A 170 -1.57 -23.20 -11.30
N PRO A 171 -0.54 -23.98 -11.69
CA PRO A 171 -0.65 -24.91 -12.80
C PRO A 171 -1.72 -25.97 -12.59
#